data_bdba7c28bc340a1d6b217b9f7278b086
#
_entry.id   bdba7c28bc340a1d6b217b9f7278b086
#
_cell.length_a   1.000
_cell.length_b   1.000
_cell.length_c   1.000
_cell.angle_alpha   90.00
_cell.angle_beta   90.00
_cell.angle_gamma   90.00
#
_symmetry.space_group_name_H-M   'P 1'
#
loop_
_entity.id
_entity.type
_entity.pdbx_description
1 polymer ?
#
loop_
_entity_poly.entity_id
_entity_poly.type
_entity_poly.pdbx_seq_one_letter_code
_entity_poly.pdbx_strand_id
1 'polypeptide(L)'
;MLLALLFVAPSCGRSSLTLGATDVEALIKIGIIADSYGEMTLGVDPWEVVVCHIPIFTSDEIFEPSLERMSLSSREIVKRLSPVVSYFKRHSYGRYQPLFSAGQDVTISDTETSDDCAERALDQSGPEVRGVMVVADAEHGADEFGGRGTPGVGCSESCSARDTRRSVYAGAGDFMDYWNGDSPLDLVEHEIGHALDWPHSTTLASNSGLELYDSPLDVMSDSSAPRMLISTKRHGPGTLAINLYAARWFDDEHLQILDRSRRVNTKVQLLATDIDLSIMGTRFVVIADGANSFLTVELIAARGDNAHLNSAAVAIHRITVAGTSGVDRQQTVVEKDMQDGDKWAGNGISIEVLFIDSDDGDVKAEIEMTVKKTVTS
;
A
#
# COMPACT_ATOMS: atom_id res chain seq x y z
N MET A 1 -16.22 -38.37 -36.54
CA MET A 1 -15.84 -37.03 -37.00
C MET A 1 -16.15 -36.05 -35.86
N LEU A 2 -15.14 -35.84 -35.00
CA LEU A 2 -15.27 -34.99 -33.82
C LEU A 2 -14.70 -33.60 -34.18
N LEU A 3 -15.54 -32.58 -34.15
CA LEU A 3 -15.15 -31.18 -34.37
C LEU A 3 -14.63 -30.64 -33.04
N ALA A 4 -13.34 -30.41 -32.92
CA ALA A 4 -12.74 -29.71 -31.81
C ALA A 4 -12.90 -28.19 -32.03
N LEU A 5 -13.77 -27.55 -31.22
CA LEU A 5 -13.86 -26.09 -31.15
C LEU A 5 -12.68 -25.58 -30.33
N LEU A 6 -11.71 -25.01 -31.00
CA LEU A 6 -10.67 -24.19 -30.38
C LEU A 6 -11.28 -22.85 -29.94
N PHE A 7 -11.47 -22.70 -28.63
CA PHE A 7 -11.70 -21.38 -28.04
C PHE A 7 -10.35 -20.63 -28.03
N VAL A 8 -10.21 -19.70 -28.97
CA VAL A 8 -9.17 -18.68 -28.90
C VAL A 8 -9.66 -17.63 -27.90
N ALA A 9 -9.08 -17.61 -26.71
CA ALA A 9 -9.26 -16.51 -25.78
C ALA A 9 -8.74 -15.22 -26.44
N PRO A 10 -9.47 -14.11 -26.41
CA PRO A 10 -8.91 -12.84 -26.86
C PRO A 10 -7.79 -12.45 -25.90
N SER A 11 -6.56 -12.48 -26.36
CA SER A 11 -5.46 -11.77 -25.73
C SER A 11 -5.86 -10.30 -25.74
N CYS A 12 -6.19 -9.72 -24.57
CA CYS A 12 -6.25 -8.28 -24.41
C CYS A 12 -4.88 -7.73 -24.77
N GLY A 13 -4.71 -7.34 -26.03
CA GLY A 13 -3.55 -6.64 -26.49
C GLY A 13 -3.47 -5.33 -25.69
N ARG A 14 -2.45 -5.20 -24.84
CA ARG A 14 -2.02 -3.91 -24.35
C ARG A 14 -1.87 -2.99 -25.54
N SER A 15 -2.67 -1.91 -25.57
CA SER A 15 -2.39 -0.80 -26.47
C SER A 15 -1.01 -0.29 -26.07
N SER A 16 0.00 -0.56 -26.90
CA SER A 16 1.32 0.02 -26.71
C SER A 16 1.16 1.53 -26.80
N LEU A 17 1.03 2.18 -25.66
CA LEU A 17 1.22 3.62 -25.55
C LEU A 17 2.66 3.86 -26.03
N THR A 18 2.80 4.41 -27.24
CA THR A 18 4.07 4.94 -27.76
C THR A 18 4.37 6.21 -26.96
N LEU A 19 4.81 6.03 -25.71
CA LEU A 19 5.28 7.08 -24.85
C LEU A 19 6.67 7.48 -25.33
N GLY A 20 6.92 8.77 -25.45
CA GLY A 20 8.27 9.29 -25.64
C GLY A 20 9.18 8.74 -24.53
N ALA A 21 10.24 8.07 -24.91
CA ALA A 21 10.95 7.05 -24.14
C ALA A 21 11.60 7.52 -22.82
N THR A 22 11.49 8.77 -22.38
CA THR A 22 12.31 9.29 -21.27
C THR A 22 11.54 9.82 -20.06
N ASP A 23 10.28 10.23 -20.20
CA ASP A 23 9.65 11.01 -19.14
C ASP A 23 8.75 10.20 -18.20
N VAL A 24 8.53 8.91 -18.47
CA VAL A 24 7.66 8.04 -17.63
C VAL A 24 8.32 6.69 -17.33
N GLU A 25 9.63 6.60 -17.51
CA GLU A 25 10.39 5.37 -17.24
C GLU A 25 10.15 4.84 -15.82
N ALA A 26 10.05 5.73 -14.84
CA ALA A 26 9.75 5.37 -13.46
C ALA A 26 8.37 4.70 -13.30
N LEU A 27 7.34 5.18 -14.00
CA LEU A 27 6.01 4.56 -13.99
C LEU A 27 6.01 3.21 -14.71
N ILE A 28 6.73 3.12 -15.85
CA ILE A 28 6.90 1.86 -16.57
C ILE A 28 7.58 0.82 -15.69
N LYS A 29 8.61 1.21 -14.93
CA LYS A 29 9.26 0.32 -13.96
C LYS A 29 8.28 -0.22 -12.92
N ILE A 30 7.42 0.65 -12.35
CA ILE A 30 6.38 0.21 -11.40
C ILE A 30 5.43 -0.80 -12.07
N GLY A 31 4.99 -0.55 -13.29
CA GLY A 31 4.14 -1.47 -14.03
C GLY A 31 4.80 -2.83 -14.31
N ILE A 32 6.09 -2.85 -14.67
CA ILE A 32 6.85 -4.07 -14.88
C ILE A 32 6.97 -4.88 -13.59
N ILE A 33 7.26 -4.22 -12.47
CA ILE A 33 7.34 -4.86 -11.15
C ILE A 33 5.98 -5.42 -10.77
N ALA A 34 4.91 -4.64 -10.91
CA ALA A 34 3.54 -5.07 -10.65
C ALA A 34 3.17 -6.33 -11.48
N ASP A 35 3.58 -6.37 -12.74
CA ASP A 35 3.37 -7.53 -13.60
C ASP A 35 4.19 -8.76 -13.14
N SER A 36 5.36 -8.55 -12.55
CA SER A 36 6.20 -9.65 -12.06
C SER A 36 5.59 -10.37 -10.86
N TYR A 37 4.79 -9.69 -10.04
CA TYR A 37 4.02 -10.30 -8.95
C TYR A 37 2.86 -11.16 -9.46
N GLY A 38 2.43 -11.00 -10.72
CA GLY A 38 1.40 -11.82 -11.34
C GLY A 38 0.08 -11.79 -10.57
N GLU A 39 -0.42 -12.98 -10.21
CA GLU A 39 -1.68 -13.13 -9.47
C GLU A 39 -1.54 -12.93 -7.95
N MET A 40 -0.34 -12.67 -7.43
CA MET A 40 -0.13 -12.54 -5.98
C MET A 40 -0.84 -11.34 -5.36
N THR A 41 -1.18 -10.33 -6.17
CA THR A 41 -1.93 -9.14 -5.74
C THR A 41 -3.39 -9.17 -6.22
N LEU A 42 -3.85 -10.29 -6.79
CA LEU A 42 -5.19 -10.45 -7.35
C LEU A 42 -5.87 -11.73 -6.87
N GLY A 43 -7.21 -11.68 -6.81
CA GLY A 43 -8.04 -12.82 -6.41
C GLY A 43 -7.98 -13.13 -4.93
N VAL A 44 -8.26 -14.38 -4.59
CA VAL A 44 -8.15 -14.89 -3.22
C VAL A 44 -6.69 -15.22 -2.93
N ASP A 45 -6.20 -14.71 -1.81
CA ASP A 45 -4.82 -14.81 -1.40
C ASP A 45 -4.73 -15.55 -0.06
N PRO A 46 -4.36 -16.86 -0.07
CA PRO A 46 -4.33 -17.67 1.14
C PRO A 46 -3.14 -17.32 2.05
N TRP A 47 -3.45 -17.03 3.31
CA TRP A 47 -2.49 -16.74 4.37
C TRP A 47 -2.68 -17.68 5.56
N GLU A 48 -1.60 -18.11 6.16
CA GLU A 48 -1.63 -18.75 7.48
C GLU A 48 -1.23 -17.77 8.57
N VAL A 49 -2.00 -17.75 9.66
CA VAL A 49 -1.71 -16.99 10.86
C VAL A 49 -1.10 -17.92 11.89
N VAL A 50 0.07 -17.56 12.40
CA VAL A 50 0.91 -18.38 13.28
C VAL A 50 1.25 -17.57 14.52
N VAL A 51 1.10 -18.14 15.71
CA VAL A 51 1.64 -17.56 16.94
C VAL A 51 3.10 -17.96 17.07
N CYS A 52 3.96 -16.98 17.27
CA CYS A 52 5.38 -17.16 17.56
C CYS A 52 5.61 -17.12 19.07
N HIS A 53 5.98 -18.25 19.65
CA HIS A 53 6.34 -18.36 21.06
C HIS A 53 7.77 -17.94 21.26
N ILE A 54 7.94 -16.82 21.96
CA ILE A 54 9.21 -16.19 22.22
C ILE A 54 9.68 -16.52 23.64
N PRO A 55 10.96 -16.86 23.87
CA PRO A 55 11.48 -16.99 25.21
C PRO A 55 11.42 -15.64 25.93
N ILE A 56 11.28 -15.68 27.25
CA ILE A 56 11.36 -14.48 28.08
C ILE A 56 12.82 -14.04 28.14
N PHE A 57 13.10 -12.87 27.58
CA PHE A 57 14.41 -12.24 27.73
C PHE A 57 14.48 -11.52 29.11
N THR A 58 15.45 -11.83 29.88
CA THR A 58 15.88 -11.02 31.02
C THR A 58 17.02 -10.13 30.53
N SER A 59 16.73 -9.03 29.84
CA SER A 59 17.76 -8.06 29.53
C SER A 59 17.70 -6.91 30.52
N ASP A 60 18.86 -6.48 31.03
CA ASP A 60 19.03 -5.29 31.87
C ASP A 60 18.88 -3.98 31.08
N GLU A 61 18.32 -4.04 29.87
CA GLU A 61 18.15 -2.88 28.96
C GLU A 61 16.88 -2.11 29.25
N ILE A 62 16.89 -0.82 28.92
CA ILE A 62 15.99 0.28 29.31
C ILE A 62 14.48 0.02 29.07
N PHE A 63 14.13 -0.96 28.29
CA PHE A 63 12.78 -1.46 28.14
C PHE A 63 12.71 -2.85 28.75
N GLU A 64 12.19 -2.94 29.99
CA GLU A 64 11.82 -4.25 30.51
C GLU A 64 10.87 -4.91 29.51
N PRO A 65 11.23 -6.08 28.94
CA PRO A 65 10.31 -6.79 28.07
C PRO A 65 9.04 -7.05 28.87
N SER A 66 7.89 -6.73 28.30
CA SER A 66 6.62 -7.04 28.95
C SER A 66 6.61 -8.52 29.29
N LEU A 67 6.54 -8.85 30.57
CA LEU A 67 6.40 -10.23 31.04
C LEU A 67 5.00 -10.77 30.73
N GLU A 68 4.14 -9.89 30.26
CA GLU A 68 2.77 -10.22 29.89
C GLU A 68 2.75 -10.90 28.52
N ARG A 69 2.17 -12.09 28.48
CA ARG A 69 2.04 -12.83 27.22
C ARG A 69 0.64 -12.70 26.65
N MET A 70 0.58 -12.57 25.34
CA MET A 70 -0.65 -12.69 24.60
C MET A 70 -1.22 -14.11 24.76
N SER A 71 -2.49 -14.21 25.15
CA SER A 71 -3.16 -15.50 25.37
C SER A 71 -3.95 -16.01 24.16
N LEU A 72 -3.97 -15.25 23.04
CA LEU A 72 -4.75 -15.61 21.87
C LEU A 72 -4.08 -16.73 21.09
N SER A 73 -4.90 -17.69 20.67
CA SER A 73 -4.49 -18.68 19.67
C SER A 73 -4.57 -18.11 18.25
N SER A 74 -3.86 -18.73 17.30
CA SER A 74 -3.95 -18.40 15.87
C SER A 74 -5.39 -18.34 15.37
N ARG A 75 -6.30 -19.20 15.87
CA ARG A 75 -7.72 -19.19 15.50
C ARG A 75 -8.47 -17.97 16.01
N GLU A 76 -8.13 -17.46 17.17
CA GLU A 76 -8.76 -16.26 17.73
C GLU A 76 -8.26 -15.02 17.02
N ILE A 77 -6.97 -14.98 16.67
CA ILE A 77 -6.40 -13.92 15.84
C ILE A 77 -7.10 -13.87 14.47
N VAL A 78 -7.23 -15.01 13.79
CA VAL A 78 -7.95 -15.10 12.50
C VAL A 78 -9.36 -14.50 12.57
N LYS A 79 -10.09 -14.74 13.66
CA LYS A 79 -11.44 -14.15 13.83
C LYS A 79 -11.39 -12.61 13.94
N ARG A 80 -10.33 -12.07 14.51
CA ARG A 80 -10.14 -10.61 14.66
C ARG A 80 -9.77 -9.93 13.36
N LEU A 81 -9.24 -10.66 12.36
CA LEU A 81 -8.77 -10.11 11.08
C LEU A 81 -9.89 -9.86 10.04
N SER A 82 -11.15 -10.13 10.35
CA SER A 82 -12.25 -9.90 9.39
C SER A 82 -12.35 -8.44 8.88
N PRO A 83 -12.09 -7.39 9.69
CA PRO A 83 -12.06 -6.02 9.19
C PRO A 83 -10.90 -5.77 8.20
N VAL A 84 -9.73 -6.37 8.42
CA VAL A 84 -8.57 -6.30 7.50
C VAL A 84 -8.94 -6.88 6.13
N VAL A 85 -9.60 -8.05 6.11
CA VAL A 85 -10.13 -8.63 4.86
C VAL A 85 -11.06 -7.65 4.15
N SER A 86 -11.95 -7.01 4.91
CA SER A 86 -12.90 -6.04 4.39
C SER A 86 -12.21 -4.77 3.86
N TYR A 87 -11.14 -4.32 4.53
CA TYR A 87 -10.31 -3.19 4.11
C TYR A 87 -9.71 -3.44 2.72
N PHE A 88 -8.94 -4.50 2.57
CA PHE A 88 -8.31 -4.82 1.29
C PHE A 88 -9.32 -5.10 0.17
N LYS A 89 -10.44 -5.76 0.50
CA LYS A 89 -11.50 -5.98 -0.48
C LYS A 89 -12.13 -4.67 -0.98
N ARG A 90 -12.32 -3.68 -0.09
CA ARG A 90 -12.84 -2.35 -0.49
C ARG A 90 -11.84 -1.63 -1.38
N HIS A 91 -10.59 -1.48 -0.91
CA HIS A 91 -9.57 -0.72 -1.62
C HIS A 91 -9.14 -1.32 -2.95
N SER A 92 -9.27 -2.64 -3.09
CA SER A 92 -9.03 -3.34 -4.35
C SER A 92 -10.25 -3.42 -5.27
N TYR A 93 -11.39 -2.85 -4.89
CA TYR A 93 -12.67 -2.98 -5.62
C TYR A 93 -13.08 -4.45 -5.83
N GLY A 94 -12.77 -5.28 -4.84
CA GLY A 94 -13.01 -6.72 -4.89
C GLY A 94 -12.02 -7.53 -5.74
N ARG A 95 -10.98 -6.88 -6.29
CA ARG A 95 -9.94 -7.56 -7.09
C ARG A 95 -8.99 -8.41 -6.24
N TYR A 96 -8.85 -8.10 -4.94
CA TYR A 96 -7.99 -8.81 -4.00
C TYR A 96 -8.72 -9.07 -2.68
N GLN A 97 -8.48 -10.24 -2.11
CA GLN A 97 -9.04 -10.64 -0.83
C GLN A 97 -8.07 -11.57 -0.10
N PRO A 98 -7.40 -11.12 0.97
CA PRO A 98 -6.65 -12.02 1.83
C PRO A 98 -7.61 -13.00 2.51
N LEU A 99 -7.21 -14.25 2.60
CA LEU A 99 -7.96 -15.33 3.24
C LEU A 99 -7.10 -15.94 4.34
N PHE A 100 -7.40 -15.62 5.59
CA PHE A 100 -6.64 -16.10 6.74
C PHE A 100 -7.14 -17.43 7.26
N SER A 101 -6.21 -18.35 7.52
CA SER A 101 -6.41 -19.61 8.22
C SER A 101 -5.43 -19.75 9.37
N ALA A 102 -5.78 -20.53 10.39
CA ALA A 102 -4.84 -20.77 11.49
C ALA A 102 -3.80 -21.82 11.08
N GLY A 103 -2.53 -21.44 11.15
CA GLY A 103 -1.37 -22.32 10.95
C GLY A 103 -0.92 -22.97 12.26
N GLN A 104 0.17 -23.72 12.18
CA GLN A 104 0.82 -24.34 13.32
C GLN A 104 1.73 -23.32 14.00
N ASP A 105 1.58 -23.16 15.33
CA ASP A 105 2.42 -22.25 16.13
C ASP A 105 3.90 -22.63 16.07
N VAL A 106 4.75 -21.62 16.14
CA VAL A 106 6.22 -21.73 16.07
C VAL A 106 6.81 -21.34 17.41
N THR A 107 7.91 -21.97 17.79
CA THR A 107 8.71 -21.59 18.95
C THR A 107 10.12 -21.27 18.51
N ILE A 108 10.66 -20.16 18.95
CA ILE A 108 12.06 -19.76 18.73
C ILE A 108 12.89 -19.83 20.01
N SER A 109 14.19 -19.87 19.86
CA SER A 109 15.15 -19.76 20.96
C SER A 109 15.46 -18.30 21.28
N ASP A 110 16.21 -18.07 22.34
CA ASP A 110 16.68 -16.75 22.78
C ASP A 110 17.72 -16.08 21.86
N THR A 111 18.23 -16.83 20.88
CA THR A 111 19.19 -16.32 19.88
C THR A 111 18.55 -16.11 18.51
N GLU A 112 17.27 -16.38 18.37
CA GLU A 112 16.54 -16.29 17.12
C GLU A 112 15.63 -15.05 17.11
N THR A 113 15.32 -14.55 15.93
CA THR A 113 14.60 -13.32 15.68
C THR A 113 13.18 -13.57 15.14
N SER A 114 12.42 -12.51 14.95
CA SER A 114 11.12 -12.57 14.28
C SER A 114 11.22 -13.12 12.84
N ASP A 115 12.35 -12.89 12.17
CA ASP A 115 12.61 -13.47 10.84
C ASP A 115 12.66 -14.99 10.89
N ASP A 116 13.30 -15.55 11.92
CA ASP A 116 13.35 -17.00 12.11
C ASP A 116 11.95 -17.59 12.34
N CYS A 117 11.07 -16.86 13.02
CA CYS A 117 9.65 -17.24 13.13
C CYS A 117 8.95 -17.27 11.77
N ALA A 118 9.11 -16.21 10.98
CA ALA A 118 8.49 -16.13 9.66
C ALA A 118 9.02 -17.22 8.74
N GLU A 119 10.33 -17.50 8.78
CA GLU A 119 10.94 -18.58 8.03
C GLU A 119 10.39 -19.95 8.39
N ARG A 120 10.28 -20.24 9.68
CA ARG A 120 9.72 -21.53 10.16
C ARG A 120 8.23 -21.66 9.79
N ALA A 121 7.47 -20.58 9.92
CA ALA A 121 6.07 -20.57 9.52
C ALA A 121 5.92 -20.87 8.03
N LEU A 122 6.75 -20.28 7.18
CA LEU A 122 6.77 -20.55 5.74
C LEU A 122 7.17 -21.99 5.44
N ASP A 123 8.15 -22.55 6.16
CA ASP A 123 8.61 -23.94 5.97
C ASP A 123 7.54 -24.97 6.36
N GLN A 124 6.70 -24.64 7.35
CA GLN A 124 5.63 -25.51 7.84
C GLN A 124 4.32 -25.38 7.03
N SER A 125 4.12 -24.26 6.34
CA SER A 125 2.90 -24.00 5.61
C SER A 125 2.80 -24.81 4.32
N GLY A 126 1.55 -25.09 3.90
CA GLY A 126 1.26 -25.81 2.64
C GLY A 126 1.69 -25.04 1.38
N PRO A 127 1.85 -25.74 0.26
CA PRO A 127 2.28 -25.09 -1.00
C PRO A 127 1.24 -24.13 -1.59
N GLU A 128 -0.01 -24.22 -1.17
CA GLU A 128 -1.10 -23.31 -1.56
C GLU A 128 -1.07 -22.00 -0.80
N VAL A 129 -0.34 -21.90 0.33
CA VAL A 129 -0.23 -20.71 1.16
C VAL A 129 0.71 -19.72 0.48
N ARG A 130 0.23 -18.51 0.24
CA ARG A 130 0.97 -17.45 -0.44
C ARG A 130 1.65 -16.47 0.54
N GLY A 131 1.25 -16.51 1.80
CA GLY A 131 1.84 -15.68 2.84
C GLY A 131 1.61 -16.24 4.24
N VAL A 132 2.46 -15.85 5.17
CA VAL A 132 2.29 -16.13 6.59
C VAL A 132 2.20 -14.82 7.36
N MET A 133 1.31 -14.78 8.34
CA MET A 133 1.27 -13.72 9.34
C MET A 133 1.71 -14.31 10.66
N VAL A 134 2.83 -13.85 11.14
CA VAL A 134 3.40 -14.28 12.43
C VAL A 134 3.04 -13.23 13.47
N VAL A 135 2.41 -13.65 14.55
CA VAL A 135 2.09 -12.79 15.68
C VAL A 135 2.90 -13.28 16.89
N ALA A 136 3.72 -12.41 17.44
CA ALA A 136 4.49 -12.73 18.64
C ALA A 136 3.57 -12.94 19.84
N ASP A 137 3.89 -13.86 20.74
CA ASP A 137 3.17 -14.06 21.99
C ASP A 137 3.67 -13.17 23.14
N ALA A 138 4.80 -12.48 22.93
CA ALA A 138 5.37 -11.51 23.85
C ALA A 138 6.05 -10.40 23.04
N GLU A 139 6.30 -9.25 23.64
CA GLU A 139 7.08 -8.21 22.99
C GLU A 139 8.56 -8.58 22.94
N HIS A 140 9.15 -8.41 21.77
CA HIS A 140 10.59 -8.40 21.60
C HIS A 140 11.20 -7.08 22.08
N GLY A 141 12.54 -7.02 22.16
CA GLY A 141 13.26 -5.79 22.46
C GLY A 141 12.99 -4.67 21.42
N ALA A 142 13.55 -3.49 21.67
CA ALA A 142 13.28 -2.26 20.93
C ALA A 142 13.44 -2.34 19.39
N ASP A 143 14.28 -3.25 18.90
CA ASP A 143 14.54 -3.41 17.46
C ASP A 143 13.39 -4.13 16.70
N GLU A 144 12.45 -4.72 17.43
CA GLU A 144 11.32 -5.47 16.87
C GLU A 144 9.96 -4.94 17.35
N PHE A 145 9.96 -3.72 17.86
CA PHE A 145 8.72 -3.05 18.25
C PHE A 145 7.96 -2.62 16.99
N GLY A 146 6.68 -3.00 16.92
CA GLY A 146 5.82 -2.70 15.77
C GLY A 146 5.60 -3.92 14.88
N GLY A 147 5.69 -3.72 13.58
CA GLY A 147 5.45 -4.75 12.59
C GLY A 147 6.51 -4.76 11.49
N ARG A 148 6.42 -5.75 10.63
CA ARG A 148 7.21 -5.85 9.41
C ARG A 148 6.48 -6.66 8.35
N GLY A 149 6.35 -6.12 7.16
CA GLY A 149 5.85 -6.83 5.99
C GLY A 149 6.97 -7.05 4.97
N THR A 150 7.07 -8.26 4.44
CA THR A 150 8.07 -8.62 3.43
C THR A 150 7.37 -9.11 2.18
N PRO A 151 7.56 -8.46 1.03
CA PRO A 151 7.01 -8.91 -0.24
C PRO A 151 7.67 -10.21 -0.68
N GLY A 152 6.87 -11.10 -1.25
CA GLY A 152 7.42 -12.26 -1.96
C GLY A 152 8.13 -11.79 -3.21
N VAL A 153 9.38 -12.17 -3.38
CA VAL A 153 10.16 -11.76 -4.54
C VAL A 153 9.65 -12.49 -5.77
N GLY A 154 9.25 -11.74 -6.78
CA GLY A 154 8.99 -12.27 -8.11
C GLY A 154 10.28 -12.89 -8.64
N CYS A 155 10.30 -14.21 -8.82
CA CYS A 155 11.52 -14.93 -9.10
C CYS A 155 11.70 -15.26 -10.57
N SER A 156 12.92 -15.08 -11.05
CA SER A 156 13.43 -15.75 -12.23
C SER A 156 13.70 -17.25 -11.92
N GLU A 157 13.75 -18.07 -12.92
CA GLU A 157 13.73 -19.56 -13.00
C GLU A 157 14.43 -20.40 -11.89
N SER A 158 15.10 -19.80 -10.89
CA SER A 158 15.90 -20.53 -9.90
C SER A 158 15.40 -20.43 -8.44
N CYS A 159 14.25 -19.84 -8.18
CA CYS A 159 13.76 -19.64 -6.81
C CYS A 159 12.96 -20.81 -6.27
N SER A 160 13.10 -21.04 -4.98
CA SER A 160 12.22 -21.94 -4.25
C SER A 160 10.81 -21.34 -4.10
N ALA A 161 9.80 -22.16 -3.86
CA ALA A 161 8.46 -21.68 -3.53
C ALA A 161 8.45 -20.77 -2.29
N ARG A 162 9.47 -20.87 -1.43
CA ARG A 162 9.68 -20.02 -0.26
C ARG A 162 9.99 -18.57 -0.66
N ASP A 163 10.85 -18.36 -1.67
CA ASP A 163 11.30 -17.03 -2.08
C ASP A 163 10.20 -16.21 -2.75
N THR A 164 9.10 -16.87 -3.15
CA THR A 164 7.92 -16.20 -3.76
C THR A 164 6.79 -15.93 -2.77
N ARG A 165 6.92 -16.40 -1.51
CA ARG A 165 5.87 -16.21 -0.49
C ARG A 165 6.18 -15.02 0.40
N ARG A 166 5.12 -14.40 0.86
CA ARG A 166 5.16 -13.18 1.68
C ARG A 166 5.16 -13.51 3.16
N SER A 167 5.65 -12.59 3.97
CA SER A 167 5.52 -12.67 5.41
C SER A 167 5.11 -11.33 6.02
N VAL A 168 4.33 -11.40 7.07
CA VAL A 168 4.00 -10.28 7.96
C VAL A 168 4.34 -10.70 9.37
N TYR A 169 5.00 -9.85 10.11
CA TYR A 169 5.20 -9.96 11.55
C TYR A 169 4.42 -8.84 12.23
N ALA A 170 3.73 -9.16 13.31
CA ALA A 170 3.07 -8.22 14.20
C ALA A 170 3.47 -8.51 15.65
N GLY A 171 3.72 -7.47 16.42
CA GLY A 171 4.04 -7.59 17.84
C GLY A 171 2.84 -8.06 18.67
N ALA A 172 3.10 -8.66 19.84
CA ALA A 172 2.06 -9.07 20.77
C ALA A 172 1.13 -7.93 21.17
N GLY A 173 1.70 -6.73 21.33
CA GLY A 173 1.00 -5.53 21.74
C GLY A 173 -0.21 -5.18 20.89
N ASP A 174 -0.16 -5.50 19.60
CA ASP A 174 -1.25 -5.23 18.67
C ASP A 174 -2.49 -6.11 18.90
N PHE A 175 -2.33 -7.20 19.62
CA PHE A 175 -3.39 -8.19 19.89
C PHE A 175 -3.70 -8.37 21.38
N MET A 176 -3.09 -7.59 22.26
CA MET A 176 -3.29 -7.69 23.71
C MET A 176 -4.53 -6.92 24.17
N ASP A 177 -5.04 -7.29 25.36
CA ASP A 177 -6.32 -6.79 25.88
C ASP A 177 -6.30 -5.32 26.36
N TYR A 178 -5.12 -4.68 26.48
CA TYR A 178 -5.07 -3.26 26.85
C TYR A 178 -5.69 -2.30 25.79
N TRP A 179 -6.00 -2.79 24.62
CA TRP A 179 -6.82 -2.11 23.62
C TRP A 179 -8.33 -2.39 23.77
N ASN A 180 -8.79 -2.73 25.01
CA ASN A 180 -10.19 -3.10 25.29
C ASN A 180 -10.69 -4.29 24.44
N GLY A 181 -9.82 -5.24 24.15
CA GLY A 181 -10.12 -6.40 23.31
C GLY A 181 -10.19 -6.11 21.81
N ASP A 182 -9.89 -4.88 21.39
CA ASP A 182 -9.90 -4.47 19.99
C ASP A 182 -8.46 -4.20 19.51
N SER A 183 -7.98 -5.02 18.60
CA SER A 183 -6.64 -4.87 18.01
C SER A 183 -6.54 -3.61 17.15
N PRO A 184 -5.41 -2.87 17.17
CA PRO A 184 -5.15 -1.75 16.27
C PRO A 184 -4.83 -2.29 14.86
N LEU A 185 -5.87 -2.53 14.07
CA LEU A 185 -5.77 -3.20 12.76
C LEU A 185 -5.02 -2.40 11.71
N ASP A 186 -4.84 -1.09 11.93
CA ASP A 186 -4.08 -0.21 11.04
C ASP A 186 -2.62 -0.65 10.87
N LEU A 187 -1.98 -1.20 11.90
CA LEU A 187 -0.64 -1.76 11.75
C LEU A 187 -0.67 -3.03 10.88
N VAL A 188 -1.62 -3.92 11.10
CA VAL A 188 -1.76 -5.14 10.29
C VAL A 188 -2.03 -4.78 8.81
N GLU A 189 -2.87 -3.77 8.55
CA GLU A 189 -3.14 -3.25 7.22
C GLU A 189 -1.87 -2.67 6.58
N HIS A 190 -1.06 -1.94 7.34
CA HIS A 190 0.24 -1.39 6.95
C HIS A 190 1.22 -2.51 6.56
N GLU A 191 1.39 -3.52 7.42
CA GLU A 191 2.37 -4.59 7.17
C GLU A 191 1.96 -5.48 5.98
N ILE A 192 0.67 -5.72 5.78
CA ILE A 192 0.20 -6.35 4.55
C ILE A 192 0.46 -5.45 3.33
N GLY A 193 0.37 -4.13 3.48
CA GLY A 193 0.78 -3.18 2.44
C GLY A 193 2.24 -3.37 2.03
N HIS A 194 3.16 -3.52 2.99
CA HIS A 194 4.56 -3.87 2.68
C HIS A 194 4.67 -5.24 1.99
N ALA A 195 3.90 -6.21 2.43
CA ALA A 195 3.86 -7.52 1.76
C ALA A 195 3.27 -7.45 0.34
N LEU A 196 2.56 -6.39 -0.01
CA LEU A 196 2.11 -6.05 -1.37
C LEU A 196 3.10 -5.13 -2.11
N ASP A 197 4.30 -4.93 -1.56
CA ASP A 197 5.36 -4.06 -2.11
C ASP A 197 5.02 -2.56 -2.09
N TRP A 198 4.25 -2.13 -1.11
CA TRP A 198 3.97 -0.71 -0.89
C TRP A 198 5.05 -0.12 0.04
N PRO A 199 5.73 0.96 -0.35
CA PRO A 199 6.71 1.63 0.50
C PRO A 199 6.02 2.57 1.48
N HIS A 200 6.77 3.01 2.49
CA HIS A 200 6.30 4.07 3.38
C HIS A 200 5.93 5.36 2.63
N SER A 201 4.88 6.02 3.12
CA SER A 201 4.50 7.37 2.74
C SER A 201 5.02 8.37 3.76
N THR A 202 5.73 9.40 3.28
CA THR A 202 6.40 10.38 4.13
C THR A 202 5.94 11.80 3.83
N THR A 203 6.11 12.71 4.79
CA THR A 203 6.07 14.15 4.57
C THR A 203 7.46 14.73 4.76
N LEU A 204 7.72 15.90 4.18
CA LEU A 204 8.95 16.63 4.44
C LEU A 204 8.73 17.61 5.60
N ALA A 205 9.50 17.47 6.67
CA ALA A 205 9.50 18.46 7.73
C ALA A 205 9.96 19.83 7.17
N SER A 206 9.16 20.83 7.42
CA SER A 206 9.17 22.13 6.74
C SER A 206 10.48 22.93 6.81
N ASN A 207 11.50 22.48 7.53
CA ASN A 207 12.79 23.20 7.64
C ASN A 207 14.03 22.31 7.80
N SER A 208 13.90 21.00 7.83
CA SER A 208 15.04 20.11 8.11
C SER A 208 15.36 19.13 6.99
N GLY A 209 14.45 18.96 6.02
CA GLY A 209 14.56 17.93 5.00
C GLY A 209 14.43 16.49 5.55
N LEU A 210 14.04 16.35 6.83
CA LEU A 210 13.78 15.04 7.42
C LEU A 210 12.45 14.53 6.89
N GLU A 211 12.44 13.29 6.49
CA GLU A 211 11.20 12.56 6.18
C GLU A 211 10.48 12.16 7.47
N LEU A 212 9.20 12.47 7.53
CA LEU A 212 8.33 12.14 8.65
C LEU A 212 7.25 11.17 8.17
N TYR A 213 6.96 10.15 8.94
CA TYR A 213 5.88 9.19 8.67
C TYR A 213 4.55 9.69 9.24
N ASP A 214 4.10 10.87 8.87
CA ASP A 214 2.95 11.53 9.48
C ASP A 214 1.83 11.88 8.48
N SER A 215 1.82 11.27 7.29
CA SER A 215 0.77 11.50 6.31
C SER A 215 -0.56 10.90 6.77
N PRO A 216 -1.63 11.69 6.89
CA PRO A 216 -2.95 11.17 7.21
C PRO A 216 -3.66 10.51 6.02
N LEU A 217 -3.04 10.48 4.84
CA LEU A 217 -3.67 10.10 3.58
C LEU A 217 -3.40 8.65 3.19
N ASP A 218 -2.48 7.99 3.87
CA ASP A 218 -2.01 6.67 3.46
C ASP A 218 -1.78 5.74 4.66
N VAL A 219 -2.31 4.54 4.60
CA VAL A 219 -2.04 3.50 5.58
C VAL A 219 -0.55 3.20 5.72
N MET A 220 0.24 3.49 4.67
CA MET A 220 1.70 3.31 4.68
C MET A 220 2.47 4.41 5.44
N SER A 221 1.78 5.28 6.17
CA SER A 221 2.37 6.18 7.16
C SER A 221 2.31 5.58 8.57
N ASP A 222 3.04 6.18 9.51
CA ASP A 222 3.07 5.76 10.90
C ASP A 222 1.66 5.74 11.51
N SER A 223 1.40 4.78 12.38
CA SER A 223 0.13 4.65 13.10
C SER A 223 -0.15 5.83 14.05
N SER A 224 0.83 6.67 14.34
CA SER A 224 0.65 7.93 15.08
C SER A 224 0.10 9.07 14.21
N ALA A 225 0.13 8.94 12.87
CA ALA A 225 -0.52 9.91 11.99
C ALA A 225 -2.04 9.97 12.27
N PRO A 226 -2.70 11.12 12.02
CA PRO A 226 -4.14 11.24 12.20
C PRO A 226 -4.90 10.15 11.45
N ARG A 227 -5.71 9.38 12.18
CA ARG A 227 -6.49 8.25 11.66
C ARG A 227 -7.89 8.27 12.22
N MET A 228 -8.79 7.57 11.56
CA MET A 228 -10.14 7.39 12.06
C MET A 228 -10.15 6.42 13.24
N LEU A 229 -10.80 6.83 14.33
CA LEU A 229 -11.09 5.96 15.46
C LEU A 229 -12.56 5.56 15.40
N ILE A 230 -12.83 4.28 15.18
CA ILE A 230 -14.16 3.72 15.34
C ILE A 230 -14.20 3.04 16.71
N SER A 231 -14.89 3.67 17.66
CA SER A 231 -14.87 3.24 19.06
C SER A 231 -13.44 3.33 19.64
N THR A 232 -12.81 2.23 19.96
CA THR A 232 -11.42 2.14 20.43
C THR A 232 -10.48 1.58 19.38
N LYS A 233 -11.00 1.23 18.19
CA LYS A 233 -10.21 0.66 17.10
C LYS A 233 -9.60 1.75 16.26
N ARG A 234 -8.32 1.64 15.98
CA ARG A 234 -7.67 2.39 14.91
C ARG A 234 -7.86 1.62 13.60
N HIS A 235 -8.27 2.35 12.58
CA HIS A 235 -8.31 1.86 11.22
C HIS A 235 -7.33 2.67 10.39
N GLY A 236 -6.64 2.01 9.47
CA GLY A 236 -5.84 2.70 8.47
C GLY A 236 -6.70 3.64 7.65
N PRO A 237 -6.15 4.78 7.19
CA PRO A 237 -6.74 5.53 6.10
C PRO A 237 -6.78 4.68 4.84
N GLY A 238 -7.26 5.23 3.74
CA GLY A 238 -7.06 4.64 2.43
C GLY A 238 -5.57 4.51 2.08
N THR A 239 -5.29 4.18 0.83
CA THR A 239 -3.93 4.19 0.30
C THR A 239 -3.87 5.00 -0.97
N LEU A 240 -2.67 5.45 -1.35
CA LEU A 240 -2.45 6.29 -2.52
C LEU A 240 -2.77 5.54 -3.82
N ALA A 241 -3.27 6.29 -4.82
CA ALA A 241 -3.60 5.74 -6.14
C ALA A 241 -2.42 4.98 -6.78
N ILE A 242 -1.19 5.42 -6.53
CA ILE A 242 0.01 4.75 -7.03
C ILE A 242 0.21 3.35 -6.41
N ASN A 243 -0.18 3.15 -5.15
CA ASN A 243 -0.16 1.84 -4.51
C ASN A 243 -1.20 0.91 -5.12
N LEU A 244 -2.41 1.42 -5.39
CA LEU A 244 -3.46 0.68 -6.08
C LEU A 244 -3.04 0.27 -7.50
N TYR A 245 -2.34 1.15 -8.21
CA TYR A 245 -1.78 0.86 -9.53
C TYR A 245 -0.65 -0.18 -9.47
N ALA A 246 0.26 -0.05 -8.50
CA ALA A 246 1.34 -1.02 -8.28
C ALA A 246 0.81 -2.42 -7.90
N ALA A 247 -0.32 -2.49 -7.21
CA ALA A 247 -1.02 -3.75 -6.90
C ALA A 247 -1.91 -4.26 -8.05
N ARG A 248 -1.97 -3.57 -9.21
CA ARG A 248 -2.84 -3.89 -10.36
C ARG A 248 -4.34 -3.79 -10.04
N TRP A 249 -4.69 -2.99 -9.04
CA TRP A 249 -6.09 -2.71 -8.72
C TRP A 249 -6.64 -1.53 -9.54
N PHE A 250 -5.75 -0.67 -10.05
CA PHE A 250 -6.03 0.26 -11.13
C PHE A 250 -5.38 -0.20 -12.43
N ASP A 251 -6.05 0.04 -13.54
CA ASP A 251 -5.54 -0.19 -14.89
C ASP A 251 -5.12 1.16 -15.52
N ASP A 252 -4.43 1.11 -16.66
CA ASP A 252 -3.97 2.30 -17.39
C ASP A 252 -5.12 3.27 -17.77
N GLU A 253 -6.36 2.79 -17.86
CA GLU A 253 -7.54 3.60 -18.15
C GLU A 253 -7.97 4.51 -16.99
N HIS A 254 -7.47 4.25 -15.78
CA HIS A 254 -7.77 5.03 -14.58
C HIS A 254 -6.76 6.17 -14.35
N LEU A 255 -5.72 6.26 -15.15
CA LEU A 255 -4.70 7.29 -15.02
C LEU A 255 -4.59 8.14 -16.29
N GLN A 256 -4.20 9.40 -16.10
CA GLN A 256 -3.78 10.26 -17.19
C GLN A 256 -2.33 10.66 -17.05
N ILE A 257 -1.54 10.44 -18.11
CA ILE A 257 -0.13 10.80 -18.13
C ILE A 257 0.04 12.14 -18.86
N LEU A 258 0.76 13.06 -18.24
CA LEU A 258 1.17 14.31 -18.85
C LEU A 258 2.68 14.28 -19.12
N ASP A 259 2.98 14.21 -20.41
CA ASP A 259 4.35 14.25 -20.91
C ASP A 259 4.89 15.69 -20.92
N ARG A 260 6.16 15.86 -20.59
CA ARG A 260 6.90 17.14 -20.62
C ARG A 260 7.68 17.38 -21.92
N SER A 261 7.52 16.56 -22.93
CA SER A 261 8.14 16.77 -24.25
C SER A 261 7.64 18.05 -24.95
N ARG A 262 6.46 18.52 -24.54
CA ARG A 262 5.81 19.73 -25.04
C ARG A 262 5.14 20.50 -23.91
N ARG A 263 4.88 21.80 -24.16
CA ARG A 263 4.01 22.56 -23.24
C ARG A 263 2.59 22.04 -23.33
N VAL A 264 2.03 21.70 -22.17
CA VAL A 264 0.64 21.25 -22.02
C VAL A 264 -0.10 22.25 -21.14
N ASN A 265 -1.30 22.63 -21.54
CA ASN A 265 -2.28 23.26 -20.68
C ASN A 265 -3.57 22.45 -20.85
N THR A 266 -4.08 21.86 -19.78
CA THR A 266 -5.23 20.96 -19.83
C THR A 266 -6.04 21.02 -18.56
N LYS A 267 -7.34 20.78 -18.70
CA LYS A 267 -8.22 20.51 -17.57
C LYS A 267 -8.46 19.01 -17.47
N VAL A 268 -8.49 18.52 -16.26
CA VAL A 268 -8.76 17.11 -15.97
C VAL A 268 -9.83 17.03 -14.90
N GLN A 269 -10.81 16.18 -15.11
CA GLN A 269 -11.74 15.78 -14.08
C GLN A 269 -11.18 14.55 -13.35
N LEU A 270 -10.95 14.70 -12.06
CA LEU A 270 -10.58 13.63 -11.15
C LEU A 270 -11.82 13.04 -10.50
N LEU A 271 -11.89 11.73 -10.41
CA LEU A 271 -12.81 11.00 -9.55
C LEU A 271 -12.04 10.56 -8.30
N ALA A 272 -12.69 10.63 -7.14
CA ALA A 272 -12.06 10.13 -5.92
C ALA A 272 -11.71 8.64 -6.04
N THR A 273 -10.62 8.26 -5.39
CA THR A 273 -10.08 6.90 -5.48
C THR A 273 -11.00 5.83 -4.89
N ASP A 274 -11.97 6.17 -4.05
CA ASP A 274 -12.94 5.27 -3.43
C ASP A 274 -14.23 5.04 -4.25
N ILE A 275 -14.37 5.68 -5.41
CA ILE A 275 -15.53 5.50 -6.30
C ILE A 275 -15.40 4.18 -7.07
N ASP A 276 -16.51 3.46 -7.22
CA ASP A 276 -16.59 2.19 -7.94
C ASP A 276 -15.94 2.26 -9.33
N LEU A 277 -15.17 1.25 -9.72
CA LEU A 277 -14.47 1.21 -11.01
C LEU A 277 -15.39 1.10 -12.22
N SER A 278 -16.66 0.73 -12.03
CA SER A 278 -17.65 0.76 -13.13
C SER A 278 -17.94 2.20 -13.62
N ILE A 279 -17.63 3.20 -12.79
CA ILE A 279 -17.69 4.61 -13.17
C ILE A 279 -16.34 5.00 -13.79
N MET A 280 -16.35 5.06 -15.12
CA MET A 280 -15.14 5.39 -15.89
C MET A 280 -14.69 6.82 -15.64
N GLY A 281 -13.37 7.02 -15.51
CA GLY A 281 -12.75 8.33 -15.35
C GLY A 281 -11.36 8.28 -14.72
N THR A 282 -10.69 9.42 -14.77
CA THR A 282 -9.34 9.57 -14.24
C THR A 282 -9.35 9.55 -12.71
N ARG A 283 -8.60 8.64 -12.11
CA ARG A 283 -8.42 8.53 -10.66
C ARG A 283 -7.19 9.30 -10.18
N PHE A 284 -6.16 9.31 -11.01
CA PHE A 284 -4.97 10.10 -10.74
C PHE A 284 -4.27 10.53 -12.03
N VAL A 285 -3.51 11.59 -11.91
CA VAL A 285 -2.66 12.10 -13.00
C VAL A 285 -1.20 11.84 -12.65
N VAL A 286 -0.43 11.44 -13.62
CA VAL A 286 1.03 11.29 -13.53
C VAL A 286 1.71 12.36 -14.36
N ILE A 287 2.63 13.11 -13.76
CA ILE A 287 3.38 14.18 -14.41
C ILE A 287 4.87 13.92 -14.17
N ALA A 288 5.65 13.71 -15.24
CA ALA A 288 7.10 13.53 -15.13
C ALA A 288 7.75 14.70 -14.39
N ASP A 289 8.59 14.42 -13.40
CA ASP A 289 9.30 15.45 -12.59
C ASP A 289 10.83 15.24 -12.58
N GLY A 290 11.32 14.23 -13.27
CA GLY A 290 12.75 13.89 -13.41
C GLY A 290 12.93 12.54 -14.09
N ALA A 291 14.17 12.11 -14.25
CA ALA A 291 14.49 10.84 -14.91
C ALA A 291 13.93 9.61 -14.17
N ASN A 292 13.93 9.67 -12.82
CA ASN A 292 13.48 8.59 -11.96
C ASN A 292 12.33 9.03 -11.04
N SER A 293 11.65 10.13 -11.34
CA SER A 293 10.60 10.67 -10.49
C SER A 293 9.45 11.27 -11.30
N PHE A 294 8.26 11.24 -10.70
CA PHE A 294 7.08 11.89 -11.23
C PHE A 294 6.20 12.40 -10.07
N LEU A 295 5.28 13.27 -10.38
CA LEU A 295 4.22 13.66 -9.46
C LEU A 295 2.97 12.83 -9.75
N THR A 296 2.27 12.42 -8.70
CA THR A 296 0.87 11.98 -8.77
C THR A 296 -0.02 13.09 -8.25
N VAL A 297 -1.19 13.26 -8.88
CA VAL A 297 -2.24 14.17 -8.44
C VAL A 297 -3.52 13.34 -8.34
N GLU A 298 -4.11 13.26 -7.16
CA GLU A 298 -5.30 12.45 -6.90
C GLU A 298 -6.29 13.20 -6.03
N LEU A 299 -7.56 12.81 -6.09
CA LEU A 299 -8.63 13.33 -5.25
C LEU A 299 -8.93 12.31 -4.15
N ILE A 300 -8.85 12.75 -2.90
CA ILE A 300 -9.15 11.94 -1.72
C ILE A 300 -10.45 12.43 -1.09
N ALA A 301 -11.44 11.54 -0.99
CA ALA A 301 -12.72 11.86 -0.36
C ALA A 301 -12.62 11.71 1.16
N ALA A 302 -13.20 12.66 1.91
CA ALA A 302 -13.27 12.63 3.37
C ALA A 302 -14.42 11.74 3.86
N ARG A 303 -14.39 10.46 3.50
CA ARG A 303 -15.42 9.48 3.86
C ARG A 303 -14.81 8.08 4.00
N GLY A 304 -15.61 7.11 4.48
CA GLY A 304 -15.13 5.74 4.67
C GLY A 304 -13.90 5.70 5.57
N ASP A 305 -12.83 5.06 5.12
CA ASP A 305 -11.58 4.95 5.88
C ASP A 305 -10.83 6.30 5.99
N ASN A 306 -11.20 7.29 5.16
CA ASN A 306 -10.67 8.67 5.20
C ASN A 306 -11.61 9.66 5.92
N ALA A 307 -12.63 9.21 6.66
CA ALA A 307 -13.59 10.09 7.34
C ALA A 307 -12.97 10.95 8.48
N HIS A 308 -11.72 10.72 8.83
CA HIS A 308 -10.94 11.57 9.74
C HIS A 308 -10.48 12.89 9.09
N LEU A 309 -10.51 12.99 7.75
CA LEU A 309 -10.20 14.22 7.03
C LEU A 309 -11.35 15.22 7.15
N ASN A 310 -11.02 16.51 7.20
CA ASN A 310 -12.02 17.57 7.35
C ASN A 310 -12.91 17.76 6.10
N SER A 311 -12.32 17.53 4.91
CA SER A 311 -12.98 17.72 3.62
C SER A 311 -12.28 16.86 2.57
N ALA A 312 -12.98 16.60 1.46
CA ALA A 312 -12.32 16.07 0.26
C ALA A 312 -11.26 17.06 -0.22
N ALA A 313 -10.14 16.56 -0.71
CA ALA A 313 -9.01 17.38 -1.11
C ALA A 313 -8.24 16.76 -2.27
N VAL A 314 -7.63 17.62 -3.10
CA VAL A 314 -6.63 17.18 -4.08
C VAL A 314 -5.27 17.09 -3.39
N ALA A 315 -4.63 15.94 -3.53
CA ALA A 315 -3.30 15.68 -2.98
C ALA A 315 -2.27 15.51 -4.10
N ILE A 316 -1.05 15.97 -3.85
CA ILE A 316 0.09 15.82 -4.75
C ILE A 316 1.18 15.06 -4.01
N HIS A 317 1.65 13.96 -4.61
CA HIS A 317 2.78 13.20 -4.09
C HIS A 317 3.91 13.18 -5.11
N ARG A 318 5.14 13.20 -4.64
CA ARG A 318 6.32 12.89 -5.46
C ARG A 318 6.67 11.44 -5.29
N ILE A 319 6.75 10.73 -6.40
CA ILE A 319 7.16 9.34 -6.45
C ILE A 319 8.55 9.29 -7.06
N THR A 320 9.49 8.66 -6.36
CA THR A 320 10.85 8.42 -6.84
C THR A 320 11.10 6.92 -6.87
N VAL A 321 11.65 6.42 -7.96
CA VAL A 321 11.95 4.99 -8.16
C VAL A 321 13.45 4.83 -8.34
N ALA A 322 14.09 4.23 -7.34
CA ALA A 322 15.50 3.84 -7.41
C ALA A 322 15.58 2.32 -7.62
N GLY A 323 16.45 1.86 -8.50
CA GLY A 323 16.63 0.42 -8.71
C GLY A 323 15.53 -0.27 -9.53
N THR A 324 15.34 -1.56 -9.29
CA THR A 324 14.43 -2.46 -10.04
C THR A 324 13.36 -3.12 -9.16
N SER A 325 13.42 -2.91 -7.86
CA SER A 325 12.45 -3.40 -6.87
C SER A 325 11.44 -2.32 -6.50
N GLY A 326 10.21 -2.70 -6.22
CA GLY A 326 9.18 -1.77 -5.72
C GLY A 326 9.53 -1.18 -4.35
N VAL A 327 10.31 -1.90 -3.54
CA VAL A 327 10.83 -1.43 -2.24
C VAL A 327 11.74 -0.21 -2.39
N ASP A 328 12.36 -0.04 -3.56
CA ASP A 328 13.17 1.15 -3.88
C ASP A 328 12.32 2.36 -4.28
N ARG A 329 11.00 2.25 -4.23
CA ARG A 329 10.07 3.34 -4.45
C ARG A 329 9.92 4.17 -3.18
N GLN A 330 10.03 5.48 -3.32
CA GLN A 330 9.71 6.45 -2.27
C GLN A 330 8.50 7.27 -2.68
N GLN A 331 7.65 7.59 -1.73
CA GLN A 331 6.46 8.41 -1.95
C GLN A 331 6.37 9.49 -0.86
N THR A 332 6.47 10.74 -1.30
CA THR A 332 6.55 11.90 -0.41
C THR A 332 5.42 12.86 -0.72
N VAL A 333 4.71 13.29 0.30
CA VAL A 333 3.66 14.31 0.18
C VAL A 333 4.29 15.64 -0.23
N VAL A 334 3.76 16.25 -1.29
CA VAL A 334 4.08 17.60 -1.75
C VAL A 334 3.01 18.57 -1.27
N GLU A 335 1.74 18.21 -1.46
CA GLU A 335 0.56 18.91 -0.96
C GLU A 335 -0.50 17.88 -0.58
N LYS A 336 -1.25 18.11 0.49
CA LYS A 336 -2.18 17.10 1.03
C LYS A 336 -3.64 17.52 1.13
N ASP A 337 -3.95 18.81 1.01
CA ASP A 337 -5.26 19.37 1.35
C ASP A 337 -5.71 20.53 0.46
N MET A 338 -5.33 20.50 -0.82
CA MET A 338 -5.73 21.54 -1.78
C MET A 338 -7.25 21.57 -1.96
N GLN A 339 -7.81 22.76 -1.78
CA GLN A 339 -9.23 23.06 -1.90
C GLN A 339 -9.53 23.93 -3.14
N ASP A 340 -10.80 24.28 -3.34
CA ASP A 340 -11.24 25.18 -4.42
C ASP A 340 -10.41 26.47 -4.47
N GLY A 341 -9.84 26.74 -5.62
CA GLY A 341 -9.02 27.91 -5.90
C GLY A 341 -7.56 27.80 -5.48
N ASP A 342 -7.18 26.72 -4.78
CA ASP A 342 -5.80 26.51 -4.38
C ASP A 342 -4.89 26.21 -5.58
N LYS A 343 -3.64 26.67 -5.46
CA LYS A 343 -2.62 26.56 -6.52
C LYS A 343 -1.32 26.04 -5.95
N TRP A 344 -0.78 25.06 -6.62
CA TRP A 344 0.57 24.61 -6.40
C TRP A 344 1.44 24.87 -7.64
N ALA A 345 2.73 25.21 -7.47
CA ALA A 345 3.66 25.32 -8.57
C ALA A 345 5.08 24.90 -8.15
N GLY A 346 5.70 24.10 -9.01
CA GLY A 346 7.09 23.63 -8.83
C GLY A 346 7.63 23.02 -10.12
N ASN A 347 8.94 23.12 -10.35
CA ASN A 347 9.65 22.49 -11.48
C ASN A 347 9.02 22.72 -12.86
N GLY A 348 8.40 23.88 -13.09
CA GLY A 348 7.73 24.20 -14.36
C GLY A 348 6.36 23.53 -14.54
N ILE A 349 5.82 22.97 -13.48
CA ILE A 349 4.45 22.45 -13.38
C ILE A 349 3.65 23.42 -12.52
N SER A 350 2.42 23.70 -12.90
CA SER A 350 1.44 24.35 -12.02
C SER A 350 0.13 23.61 -12.06
N ILE A 351 -0.51 23.49 -10.91
CA ILE A 351 -1.78 22.78 -10.68
C ILE A 351 -2.70 23.75 -9.94
N GLU A 352 -3.90 23.95 -10.44
CA GLU A 352 -4.96 24.74 -9.82
C GLU A 352 -6.19 23.86 -9.64
N VAL A 353 -6.72 23.80 -8.44
CA VAL A 353 -8.01 23.17 -8.18
C VAL A 353 -9.11 24.18 -8.52
N LEU A 354 -9.91 23.89 -9.53
CA LEU A 354 -10.97 24.79 -9.98
C LEU A 354 -12.21 24.65 -9.10
N PHE A 355 -12.60 23.43 -8.82
CA PHE A 355 -13.66 23.09 -7.85
C PHE A 355 -13.59 21.63 -7.43
N ILE A 356 -14.15 21.33 -6.26
CA ILE A 356 -14.41 19.99 -5.75
C ILE A 356 -15.91 19.87 -5.51
N ASP A 357 -16.53 18.89 -6.16
CA ASP A 357 -17.93 18.55 -5.99
C ASP A 357 -18.05 17.30 -5.13
N SER A 358 -18.69 17.42 -3.97
CA SER A 358 -18.89 16.34 -3.00
C SER A 358 -20.37 16.05 -2.70
N ASP A 359 -21.30 16.69 -3.41
CA ASP A 359 -22.71 16.70 -3.01
C ASP A 359 -23.51 15.46 -3.43
N ASP A 360 -23.12 14.74 -4.48
CA ASP A 360 -23.93 13.67 -5.09
C ASP A 360 -23.42 12.24 -4.82
N GLY A 361 -22.60 12.04 -3.79
CA GLY A 361 -22.04 10.71 -3.47
C GLY A 361 -20.81 10.33 -4.33
N ASP A 362 -20.67 10.86 -5.52
CA ASP A 362 -19.49 10.73 -6.38
C ASP A 362 -18.61 11.97 -6.23
N VAL A 363 -17.59 11.91 -5.36
CA VAL A 363 -16.69 13.05 -5.16
C VAL A 363 -15.81 13.24 -6.40
N LYS A 364 -15.87 14.44 -6.97
CA LYS A 364 -15.18 14.82 -8.20
C LYS A 364 -14.44 16.15 -8.03
N ALA A 365 -13.32 16.32 -8.72
CA ALA A 365 -12.64 17.60 -8.79
C ALA A 365 -12.31 17.92 -10.25
N GLU A 366 -12.40 19.21 -10.64
CA GLU A 366 -11.81 19.71 -11.87
C GLU A 366 -10.53 20.46 -11.54
N ILE A 367 -9.42 20.04 -12.13
CA ILE A 367 -8.12 20.68 -11.96
C ILE A 367 -7.62 21.21 -13.30
N GLU A 368 -6.96 22.37 -13.29
CA GLU A 368 -6.24 22.90 -14.44
C GLU A 368 -4.75 22.72 -14.23
N MET A 369 -4.07 22.16 -15.20
CA MET A 369 -2.65 21.88 -15.14
C MET A 369 -1.91 22.54 -16.30
N THR A 370 -0.83 23.24 -15.97
CA THR A 370 0.12 23.73 -16.96
C THR A 370 1.47 23.05 -16.73
N VAL A 371 1.97 22.38 -17.75
CA VAL A 371 3.27 21.73 -17.75
C VAL A 371 4.15 22.40 -18.79
N LYS A 372 5.29 22.97 -18.37
CA LYS A 372 6.26 23.58 -19.29
C LYS A 372 7.13 22.49 -19.90
N LYS A 373 7.50 22.68 -21.17
CA LYS A 373 8.46 21.82 -21.84
C LYS A 373 9.79 21.79 -21.05
N THR A 374 10.28 20.60 -20.79
CA THR A 374 11.66 20.44 -20.26
C THR A 374 12.64 20.77 -21.39
N VAL A 375 13.52 21.74 -21.14
CA VAL A 375 14.63 22.01 -22.06
C VAL A 375 15.73 21.03 -21.63
N THR A 376 15.93 19.96 -22.39
CA THR A 376 17.13 19.13 -22.26
C THR A 376 18.32 19.96 -22.68
N SER A 377 19.16 20.36 -21.71
CA SER A 377 20.45 21.02 -21.96
C SER A 377 21.46 20.02 -22.51
#